data_ee075396df7f9e167bab50abef6ac347
#
_entry.id   ee075396df7f9e167bab50abef6ac347
#
_cell.length_a   1.000
_cell.length_b   1.000
_cell.length_c   1.000
_cell.angle_alpha   90.00
_cell.angle_beta   90.00
_cell.angle_gamma   90.00
#
_symmetry.space_group_name_H-M   'P 1'
#
loop_
_entity.id
_entity.type
_entity.pdbx_description
1 polymer ?
#
loop_
_entity_poly.entity_id
_entity_poly.type
_entity_poly.pdbx_seq_one_letter_code
_entity_poly.pdbx_strand_id
1 'polypeptide(L)'
;ETGTTIFRPPYTPVPLGALGGRSRGRDFRPYRLTPSHQWAKENGATFVEVGNWLRAQWYARPGEQGWRDSVDREVTATRNSVGICDVTTLGKIDIQGRDAGEFLNRIYCNGFATLAVGKVRYGLMLREDGIAYDDGTTARMSENHYVMTTTTANAVLVFRRLEFARQCLWPDLDVPLISTTDGWAQFAVAGPNARNLLRKVVDADHDISNEAFPFMACGEVTVCGGTPARLFRISFSGELAYEIAVPARYGNAMMGVLMQAGAEYDATP
;
A
#
# COMPACT_ATOMS: atom_id res chain seq x y z
N GLU A 1 -15.49 28.38 -35.59
CA GLU A 1 -14.38 27.62 -35.04
C GLU A 1 -14.77 27.04 -33.73
N THR A 2 -14.62 25.77 -33.63
CA THR A 2 -15.13 25.05 -32.51
C THR A 2 -14.08 24.91 -31.41
N GLY A 3 -14.08 25.78 -30.46
CA GLY A 3 -13.28 25.60 -29.26
C GLY A 3 -13.79 24.56 -28.27
N THR A 4 -14.73 23.73 -28.67
CA THR A 4 -15.46 22.84 -27.77
C THR A 4 -14.61 21.79 -27.06
N THR A 5 -13.52 21.38 -27.66
CA THR A 5 -12.64 20.36 -27.06
C THR A 5 -11.75 20.89 -25.94
N ILE A 6 -11.68 22.20 -25.74
CA ILE A 6 -10.87 22.84 -24.72
C ILE A 6 -11.49 22.67 -23.33
N PHE A 7 -12.82 22.54 -23.24
CA PHE A 7 -13.57 22.55 -21.99
C PHE A 7 -14.12 21.18 -21.59
N ARG A 8 -13.38 20.14 -21.78
CA ARG A 8 -13.89 18.80 -21.50
C ARG A 8 -14.22 18.55 -20.04
N PRO A 9 -13.35 18.62 -19.10
CA PRO A 9 -13.59 18.55 -17.67
C PRO A 9 -13.20 19.84 -16.94
N PRO A 10 -13.92 20.18 -15.88
CA PRO A 10 -15.21 19.64 -15.46
C PRO A 10 -16.34 20.23 -16.30
N TYR A 11 -17.31 19.42 -16.69
CA TYR A 11 -18.50 19.90 -17.43
C TYR A 11 -19.51 20.58 -16.53
N THR A 12 -19.46 20.31 -15.26
CA THR A 12 -20.32 20.94 -14.25
C THR A 12 -19.74 22.31 -13.87
N PRO A 13 -20.57 23.33 -13.70
CA PRO A 13 -20.12 24.64 -13.21
C PRO A 13 -19.38 24.51 -11.91
N VAL A 14 -18.20 25.13 -11.82
CA VAL A 14 -17.41 25.20 -10.59
C VAL A 14 -17.59 26.59 -10.00
N PRO A 15 -18.13 26.72 -8.77
CA PRO A 15 -18.32 28.02 -8.16
C PRO A 15 -16.97 28.68 -7.82
N LEU A 16 -16.91 29.99 -7.91
CA LEU A 16 -15.71 30.77 -7.57
C LEU A 16 -15.19 30.50 -6.15
N GLY A 17 -16.09 30.17 -5.21
CA GLY A 17 -15.72 29.79 -3.85
C GLY A 17 -14.87 28.52 -3.77
N ALA A 18 -15.10 27.54 -4.65
CA ALA A 18 -14.28 26.35 -4.76
C ALA A 18 -12.89 26.69 -5.31
N LEU A 19 -12.83 27.50 -6.36
CA LEU A 19 -11.56 27.96 -6.94
C LEU A 19 -10.78 28.85 -5.98
N GLY A 20 -11.48 29.63 -5.16
CA GLY A 20 -10.87 30.49 -4.13
C GLY A 20 -10.37 29.73 -2.90
N GLY A 21 -10.44 28.42 -2.86
CA GLY A 21 -9.94 27.57 -1.76
C GLY A 21 -10.81 27.60 -0.49
N ARG A 22 -12.02 28.17 -0.54
CA ARG A 22 -12.94 28.22 0.59
C ARG A 22 -13.72 26.90 0.78
N SER A 23 -13.87 26.14 -0.30
CA SER A 23 -14.51 24.81 -0.30
C SER A 23 -13.51 23.77 -0.69
N ARG A 24 -13.32 22.78 0.17
CA ARG A 24 -12.58 21.57 -0.13
C ARG A 24 -13.55 20.40 -0.13
N GLY A 25 -13.22 19.34 -0.81
CA GLY A 25 -13.96 18.12 -0.76
C GLY A 25 -14.41 17.64 -2.14
N ARG A 26 -15.39 16.76 -2.15
CA ARG A 26 -15.81 15.96 -3.29
C ARG A 26 -16.15 16.75 -4.56
N ASP A 27 -16.59 17.98 -4.45
CA ASP A 27 -17.04 18.78 -5.59
C ASP A 27 -15.89 19.54 -6.27
N PHE A 28 -14.81 19.81 -5.54
CA PHE A 28 -13.63 20.50 -6.06
C PHE A 28 -12.39 19.62 -6.07
N ARG A 29 -12.17 18.88 -4.99
CA ARG A 29 -11.06 17.95 -4.82
C ARG A 29 -11.60 16.67 -4.18
N PRO A 30 -12.15 15.75 -5.00
CA PRO A 30 -12.71 14.53 -4.48
C PRO A 30 -11.63 13.67 -3.81
N TYR A 31 -11.98 13.05 -2.68
CA TYR A 31 -11.11 12.09 -2.00
C TYR A 31 -11.32 10.69 -2.54
N ARG A 32 -10.22 9.95 -2.59
CA ARG A 32 -10.25 8.50 -2.71
C ARG A 32 -10.34 7.92 -1.29
N LEU A 33 -11.22 6.98 -1.09
CA LEU A 33 -11.42 6.32 0.20
C LEU A 33 -10.81 4.93 0.14
N THR A 34 -10.13 4.53 1.22
CA THR A 34 -9.66 3.14 1.34
C THR A 34 -10.84 2.20 1.51
N PRO A 35 -10.71 0.92 1.11
CA PRO A 35 -11.77 -0.08 1.34
C PRO A 35 -12.16 -0.22 2.81
N SER A 36 -11.26 0.04 3.75
CA SER A 36 -11.51 -0.01 5.21
C SER A 36 -12.00 1.31 5.80
N HIS A 37 -12.25 2.33 4.98
CA HIS A 37 -12.62 3.68 5.46
C HIS A 37 -13.83 3.69 6.40
N GLN A 38 -14.85 2.89 6.09
CA GLN A 38 -16.05 2.83 6.92
C GLN A 38 -15.72 2.29 8.32
N TRP A 39 -14.96 1.20 8.40
CA TRP A 39 -14.49 0.66 9.66
C TRP A 39 -13.69 1.70 10.44
N ALA A 40 -12.74 2.37 9.80
CA ALA A 40 -11.91 3.40 10.44
C ALA A 40 -12.77 4.53 11.02
N LYS A 41 -13.75 5.02 10.24
CA LYS A 41 -14.68 6.07 10.66
C LYS A 41 -15.50 5.66 11.89
N GLU A 42 -16.04 4.44 11.90
CA GLU A 42 -16.83 3.89 13.00
C GLU A 42 -16.01 3.68 14.28
N ASN A 43 -14.68 3.51 14.12
CA ASN A 43 -13.75 3.32 15.24
C ASN A 43 -12.98 4.59 15.65
N GLY A 44 -13.46 5.77 15.27
CA GLY A 44 -12.93 7.03 15.75
C GLY A 44 -11.67 7.54 15.08
N ALA A 45 -11.40 7.10 13.85
CA ALA A 45 -10.25 7.59 13.10
C ALA A 45 -10.33 9.08 12.82
N THR A 46 -9.23 9.78 13.00
CA THR A 46 -8.98 11.09 12.44
C THR A 46 -8.26 10.92 11.11
N PHE A 47 -8.72 11.64 10.08
CA PHE A 47 -8.23 11.45 8.72
C PHE A 47 -7.34 12.59 8.26
N VAL A 48 -6.39 12.25 7.37
CA VAL A 48 -5.50 13.18 6.68
C VAL A 48 -5.48 12.90 5.19
N GLU A 49 -5.33 13.96 4.38
CA GLU A 49 -5.13 13.82 2.95
C GLU A 49 -3.67 13.45 2.64
N VAL A 50 -3.47 12.37 1.88
CA VAL A 50 -2.18 12.01 1.29
C VAL A 50 -2.40 11.68 -0.18
N GLY A 51 -1.80 12.46 -1.06
CA GLY A 51 -2.19 12.45 -2.47
C GLY A 51 -3.68 12.83 -2.59
N ASN A 52 -4.47 12.02 -3.22
CA ASN A 52 -5.94 12.18 -3.29
C ASN A 52 -6.68 11.21 -2.36
N TRP A 53 -5.95 10.55 -1.46
CA TRP A 53 -6.54 9.60 -0.51
C TRP A 53 -6.83 10.26 0.82
N LEU A 54 -7.93 9.84 1.45
CA LEU A 54 -8.22 10.12 2.85
C LEU A 54 -7.77 8.92 3.68
N ARG A 55 -6.68 9.09 4.44
CA ARG A 55 -6.08 8.05 5.28
C ARG A 55 -6.41 8.27 6.74
N ALA A 56 -6.62 7.18 7.50
CA ALA A 56 -6.58 7.24 8.95
C ALA A 56 -5.18 7.65 9.42
N GLN A 57 -5.11 8.61 10.33
CA GLN A 57 -3.86 9.16 10.86
C GLN A 57 -3.62 8.72 12.30
N TRP A 58 -4.63 8.72 13.12
CA TRP A 58 -4.69 8.15 14.47
C TRP A 58 -6.14 7.84 14.83
N TYR A 59 -6.33 7.10 15.90
CA TYR A 59 -7.64 6.74 16.43
C TYR A 59 -7.79 7.31 17.84
N ALA A 60 -8.58 8.37 17.98
CA ALA A 60 -8.80 9.04 19.26
C ALA A 60 -9.60 8.17 20.26
N ARG A 61 -9.23 8.22 21.53
CA ARG A 61 -9.96 7.56 22.63
C ARG A 61 -10.50 8.57 23.64
N PRO A 62 -11.61 8.25 24.32
CA PRO A 62 -12.13 9.10 25.38
C PRO A 62 -11.05 9.42 26.44
N GLY A 63 -10.94 10.69 26.82
CA GLY A 63 -9.96 11.17 27.81
C GLY A 63 -8.62 11.64 27.25
N GLU A 64 -8.31 11.35 25.98
CA GLU A 64 -7.14 11.90 25.31
C GLU A 64 -7.29 13.39 25.01
N GLN A 65 -6.23 14.18 25.29
CA GLN A 65 -6.27 15.64 25.17
C GLN A 65 -5.89 16.14 23.77
N GLY A 66 -5.33 15.26 22.93
CA GLY A 66 -4.92 15.61 21.59
C GLY A 66 -4.29 14.46 20.82
N TRP A 67 -3.91 14.74 19.58
CA TRP A 67 -3.33 13.75 18.68
C TRP A 67 -2.09 13.04 19.26
N ARG A 68 -1.32 13.75 20.09
CA ARG A 68 -0.08 13.22 20.66
C ARG A 68 -0.33 12.06 21.60
N ASP A 69 -1.37 12.16 22.43
CA ASP A 69 -1.73 11.09 23.36
C ASP A 69 -2.14 9.83 22.60
N SER A 70 -2.94 9.99 21.53
CA SER A 70 -3.33 8.88 20.66
C SER A 70 -2.11 8.21 20.02
N VAL A 71 -1.24 9.01 19.40
CA VAL A 71 -0.05 8.50 18.68
C VAL A 71 0.92 7.82 19.65
N ASP A 72 1.20 8.41 20.81
CA ASP A 72 2.11 7.81 21.80
C ASP A 72 1.56 6.49 22.34
N ARG A 73 0.24 6.38 22.54
CA ARG A 73 -0.43 5.12 22.90
C ARG A 73 -0.31 4.08 21.80
N GLU A 74 -0.62 4.43 20.54
CA GLU A 74 -0.59 3.53 19.40
C GLU A 74 0.82 3.01 19.13
N VAL A 75 1.82 3.90 19.15
CA VAL A 75 3.22 3.52 19.01
C VAL A 75 3.67 2.59 20.14
N THR A 76 3.32 2.91 21.37
CA THR A 76 3.67 2.08 22.53
C THR A 76 3.02 0.70 22.43
N ALA A 77 1.73 0.62 22.09
CA ALA A 77 1.02 -0.64 21.89
C ALA A 77 1.64 -1.48 20.77
N THR A 78 1.98 -0.86 19.64
CA THR A 78 2.64 -1.53 18.51
C THR A 78 3.97 -2.14 18.92
N ARG A 79 4.82 -1.39 19.63
CA ARG A 79 6.15 -1.87 20.06
C ARG A 79 6.08 -2.95 21.13
N ASN A 80 5.09 -2.90 22.00
CA ASN A 80 4.95 -3.87 23.08
C ASN A 80 4.11 -5.10 22.70
N SER A 81 3.28 -4.98 21.66
CA SER A 81 2.38 -6.05 21.24
C SER A 81 2.18 -6.09 19.72
N VAL A 82 1.16 -5.42 19.17
CA VAL A 82 0.89 -5.41 17.74
C VAL A 82 0.04 -4.19 17.33
N GLY A 83 0.43 -3.55 16.23
CA GLY A 83 -0.34 -2.52 15.56
C GLY A 83 -0.75 -2.94 14.15
N ILE A 84 -1.87 -2.39 13.69
CA ILE A 84 -2.41 -2.65 12.36
C ILE A 84 -2.62 -1.32 11.65
N CYS A 85 -1.90 -1.08 10.56
CA CYS A 85 -2.02 0.14 9.77
C CYS A 85 -2.57 -0.14 8.38
N ASP A 86 -3.60 0.59 7.96
CA ASP A 86 -4.08 0.55 6.58
C ASP A 86 -3.08 1.26 5.66
N VAL A 87 -2.35 0.47 4.87
CA VAL A 87 -1.38 0.93 3.87
C VAL A 87 -1.90 0.75 2.43
N THR A 88 -3.21 0.59 2.28
CA THR A 88 -3.87 0.42 0.98
C THR A 88 -3.52 1.52 -0.02
N THR A 89 -3.22 2.71 0.44
CA THR A 89 -2.97 3.87 -0.42
C THR A 89 -1.61 3.87 -1.10
N LEU A 90 -0.68 3.03 -0.68
CA LEU A 90 0.59 2.83 -1.39
C LEU A 90 0.31 2.39 -2.83
N GLY A 91 1.02 2.96 -3.79
CA GLY A 91 0.92 2.52 -5.17
C GLY A 91 1.30 1.05 -5.30
N LYS A 92 0.57 0.31 -6.11
CA LYS A 92 0.85 -1.10 -6.43
C LYS A 92 0.85 -1.25 -7.93
N ILE A 93 1.95 -1.77 -8.47
CA ILE A 93 2.13 -1.95 -9.89
C ILE A 93 2.60 -3.39 -10.10
N ASP A 94 1.81 -4.16 -10.84
CA ASP A 94 2.20 -5.47 -11.30
C ASP A 94 3.04 -5.30 -12.58
N ILE A 95 4.25 -5.84 -12.57
CA ILE A 95 5.24 -5.78 -13.65
C ILE A 95 5.48 -7.22 -14.09
N GLN A 96 5.13 -7.52 -15.32
CA GLN A 96 5.19 -8.88 -15.85
C GLN A 96 6.05 -8.92 -17.12
N GLY A 97 6.28 -10.12 -17.64
CA GLY A 97 7.04 -10.35 -18.87
C GLY A 97 8.45 -10.86 -18.61
N ARG A 98 9.02 -11.43 -19.66
CA ARG A 98 10.36 -12.06 -19.60
C ARG A 98 11.46 -11.05 -19.25
N ASP A 99 11.28 -9.78 -19.62
CA ASP A 99 12.27 -8.73 -19.41
C ASP A 99 11.99 -7.86 -18.17
N ALA A 100 11.02 -8.25 -17.34
CA ALA A 100 10.61 -7.49 -16.15
C ALA A 100 11.78 -7.22 -15.18
N GLY A 101 12.63 -8.21 -14.92
CA GLY A 101 13.81 -8.07 -14.06
C GLY A 101 14.84 -7.09 -14.63
N GLU A 102 15.10 -7.13 -15.93
CA GLU A 102 16.00 -6.21 -16.61
C GLU A 102 15.42 -4.78 -16.64
N PHE A 103 14.12 -4.64 -16.90
CA PHE A 103 13.46 -3.35 -16.84
C PHE A 103 13.61 -2.72 -15.45
N LEU A 104 13.37 -3.48 -14.39
CA LEU A 104 13.54 -2.99 -13.02
C LEU A 104 14.99 -2.61 -12.69
N ASN A 105 15.98 -3.32 -13.23
CA ASN A 105 17.40 -2.95 -13.10
C ASN A 105 17.71 -1.58 -13.71
N ARG A 106 17.01 -1.20 -14.78
CA ARG A 106 17.18 0.11 -15.43
C ARG A 106 16.43 1.24 -14.71
N ILE A 107 15.39 0.90 -13.94
CA ILE A 107 14.56 1.87 -13.20
C ILE A 107 15.17 2.19 -11.84
N TYR A 108 15.67 1.19 -11.14
CA TYR A 108 16.17 1.31 -9.77
C TYR A 108 17.70 1.32 -9.71
N CYS A 109 18.24 1.91 -8.64
CA CYS A 109 19.66 1.76 -8.30
C CYS A 109 20.01 0.35 -7.84
N ASN A 110 19.01 -0.44 -7.47
CA ASN A 110 19.15 -1.80 -6.94
C ASN A 110 18.93 -2.83 -8.06
N GLY A 111 19.63 -3.98 -7.96
CA GLY A 111 19.45 -5.07 -8.92
C GLY A 111 18.22 -5.91 -8.59
N PHE A 112 17.36 -6.18 -9.57
CA PHE A 112 16.16 -7.00 -9.43
C PHE A 112 16.16 -8.26 -10.27
N ALA A 113 16.91 -8.30 -11.38
CA ALA A 113 17.02 -9.49 -12.22
C ALA A 113 17.54 -10.72 -11.45
N THR A 114 18.40 -10.50 -10.45
CA THR A 114 18.95 -11.54 -9.57
C THR A 114 18.16 -11.76 -8.28
N LEU A 115 17.06 -11.07 -8.08
CA LEU A 115 16.18 -11.31 -6.92
C LEU A 115 15.54 -12.69 -7.05
N ALA A 116 15.67 -13.53 -6.04
CA ALA A 116 15.04 -14.85 -6.07
C ALA A 116 13.50 -14.75 -6.01
N VAL A 117 12.82 -15.69 -6.64
CA VAL A 117 11.37 -15.85 -6.51
C VAL A 117 11.01 -16.03 -5.03
N GLY A 118 9.91 -15.44 -4.58
CA GLY A 118 9.49 -15.44 -3.19
C GLY A 118 10.26 -14.45 -2.29
N LYS A 119 11.01 -13.52 -2.88
CA LYS A 119 11.77 -12.50 -2.15
C LYS A 119 11.34 -11.10 -2.50
N VAL A 120 11.53 -10.20 -1.54
CA VAL A 120 11.33 -8.76 -1.66
C VAL A 120 12.67 -8.05 -1.62
N ARG A 121 12.76 -6.92 -2.29
CA ARG A 121 13.89 -5.99 -2.16
C ARG A 121 13.38 -4.57 -2.10
N TYR A 122 13.94 -3.79 -1.17
CA TYR A 122 13.78 -2.35 -1.17
C TYR A 122 14.55 -1.75 -2.34
N GLY A 123 13.94 -0.80 -3.03
CA GLY A 123 14.49 -0.11 -4.17
C GLY A 123 14.41 1.40 -4.06
N LEU A 124 15.45 2.08 -4.51
CA LEU A 124 15.53 3.53 -4.65
C LEU A 124 15.53 3.90 -6.12
N MET A 125 14.55 4.69 -6.51
CA MET A 125 14.44 5.25 -7.86
C MET A 125 15.00 6.67 -7.85
N LEU A 126 15.91 6.95 -8.77
CA LEU A 126 16.51 8.28 -8.90
C LEU A 126 16.06 8.98 -10.17
N ARG A 127 16.13 10.30 -10.13
CA ARG A 127 16.11 11.15 -11.29
C ARG A 127 17.50 11.16 -11.95
N GLU A 128 17.56 11.73 -13.14
CA GLU A 128 18.81 11.86 -13.91
C GLU A 128 19.85 12.75 -13.22
N ASP A 129 19.41 13.63 -12.34
CA ASP A 129 20.26 14.51 -11.50
C ASP A 129 20.69 13.86 -10.18
N GLY A 130 20.32 12.58 -9.94
CA GLY A 130 20.67 11.82 -8.75
C GLY A 130 19.76 12.06 -7.55
N ILE A 131 18.73 12.92 -7.67
CA ILE A 131 17.76 13.15 -6.58
C ILE A 131 16.76 12.00 -6.55
N ALA A 132 16.38 11.57 -5.34
CA ALA A 132 15.37 10.53 -5.15
C ALA A 132 14.05 10.92 -5.82
N TYR A 133 13.55 10.04 -6.68
CA TYR A 133 12.27 10.18 -7.35
C TYR A 133 11.16 9.51 -6.56
N ASP A 134 11.39 8.28 -6.16
CA ASP A 134 10.52 7.48 -5.28
C ASP A 134 11.31 6.31 -4.69
N ASP A 135 10.72 5.67 -3.70
CA ASP A 135 11.26 4.45 -3.11
C ASP A 135 10.11 3.49 -2.78
N GLY A 136 10.46 2.24 -2.57
CA GLY A 136 9.47 1.23 -2.21
C GLY A 136 10.05 -0.17 -2.22
N THR A 137 9.18 -1.13 -2.01
CA THR A 137 9.55 -2.54 -2.07
C THR A 137 9.06 -3.16 -3.37
N THR A 138 9.85 -4.06 -3.92
CA THR A 138 9.47 -4.86 -5.08
C THR A 138 9.66 -6.34 -4.75
N ALA A 139 8.57 -7.09 -4.87
CA ALA A 139 8.49 -8.51 -4.60
C ALA A 139 8.52 -9.29 -5.91
N ARG A 140 9.35 -10.34 -6.01
CA ARG A 140 9.31 -11.27 -7.14
C ARG A 140 8.37 -12.42 -6.80
N MET A 141 7.14 -12.36 -7.32
CA MET A 141 6.08 -13.32 -7.05
C MET A 141 6.25 -14.63 -7.83
N SER A 142 6.73 -14.53 -9.06
CA SER A 142 7.11 -15.67 -9.90
C SER A 142 8.28 -15.30 -10.81
N GLU A 143 8.70 -16.20 -11.69
CA GLU A 143 9.85 -15.97 -12.56
C GLU A 143 9.75 -14.65 -13.34
N ASN A 144 8.59 -14.37 -13.90
CA ASN A 144 8.31 -13.23 -14.76
C ASN A 144 7.24 -12.28 -14.21
N HIS A 145 7.02 -12.27 -12.89
CA HIS A 145 6.02 -11.42 -12.24
C HIS A 145 6.59 -10.77 -10.99
N TYR A 146 6.58 -9.45 -10.99
CA TYR A 146 6.97 -8.62 -9.85
C TYR A 146 5.78 -7.74 -9.41
N VAL A 147 5.69 -7.50 -8.12
CA VAL A 147 4.76 -6.54 -7.51
C VAL A 147 5.60 -5.45 -6.88
N MET A 148 5.50 -4.25 -7.45
CA MET A 148 6.20 -3.06 -7.02
C MET A 148 5.27 -2.19 -6.19
N THR A 149 5.75 -1.65 -5.06
CA THR A 149 5.06 -0.61 -4.31
C THR A 149 5.74 0.74 -4.49
N THR A 150 4.97 1.82 -4.33
CA THR A 150 5.43 3.21 -4.40
C THR A 150 4.89 4.00 -3.23
N THR A 151 5.44 5.19 -2.97
CA THR A 151 4.79 6.11 -2.05
C THR A 151 3.41 6.51 -2.56
N THR A 152 2.50 6.79 -1.63
CA THR A 152 1.10 7.13 -1.96
C THR A 152 1.00 8.33 -2.90
N ALA A 153 1.72 9.40 -2.61
CA ALA A 153 1.63 10.65 -3.37
C ALA A 153 2.20 10.53 -4.79
N ASN A 154 3.21 9.67 -4.99
CA ASN A 154 3.90 9.51 -6.26
C ASN A 154 3.38 8.35 -7.13
N ALA A 155 2.41 7.58 -6.67
CA ALA A 155 1.95 6.37 -7.37
C ALA A 155 1.66 6.61 -8.87
N VAL A 156 0.95 7.69 -9.19
CA VAL A 156 0.61 8.06 -10.58
C VAL A 156 1.84 8.54 -11.35
N LEU A 157 2.71 9.32 -10.71
CA LEU A 157 3.92 9.85 -11.35
C LEU A 157 4.90 8.72 -11.68
N VAL A 158 5.08 7.79 -10.75
CA VAL A 158 5.92 6.60 -10.97
C VAL A 158 5.35 5.75 -12.11
N PHE A 159 4.04 5.45 -12.09
CA PHE A 159 3.44 4.65 -13.17
C PHE A 159 3.61 5.31 -14.54
N ARG A 160 3.41 6.62 -14.65
CA ARG A 160 3.65 7.38 -15.89
C ARG A 160 5.11 7.31 -16.33
N ARG A 161 6.07 7.39 -15.40
CA ARG A 161 7.50 7.25 -15.72
C ARG A 161 7.82 5.84 -16.24
N LEU A 162 7.26 4.81 -15.63
CA LEU A 162 7.43 3.42 -16.09
C LEU A 162 6.84 3.23 -17.50
N GLU A 163 5.64 3.76 -17.73
CA GLU A 163 5.01 3.71 -19.06
C GLU A 163 5.83 4.45 -20.12
N PHE A 164 6.36 5.63 -19.79
CA PHE A 164 7.27 6.35 -20.69
C PHE A 164 8.53 5.56 -20.97
N ALA A 165 9.16 4.99 -19.94
CA ALA A 165 10.37 4.19 -20.10
C ALA A 165 10.12 2.97 -21.00
N ARG A 166 9.02 2.25 -20.78
CA ARG A 166 8.63 1.09 -21.56
C ARG A 166 8.32 1.43 -23.02
N GLN A 167 7.58 2.52 -23.25
CA GLN A 167 7.10 2.85 -24.60
C GLN A 167 8.11 3.65 -25.43
N CYS A 168 8.94 4.46 -24.79
CA CYS A 168 9.81 5.42 -25.48
C CYS A 168 11.31 5.11 -25.34
N LEU A 169 11.75 4.69 -24.14
CA LEU A 169 13.19 4.45 -23.92
C LEU A 169 13.58 3.02 -24.26
N TRP A 170 12.75 2.04 -23.95
CA TRP A 170 13.05 0.62 -24.12
C TRP A 170 11.85 -0.15 -24.70
N PRO A 171 11.37 0.22 -25.91
CA PRO A 171 10.18 -0.36 -26.52
C PRO A 171 10.32 -1.84 -26.89
N ASP A 172 11.57 -2.34 -27.01
CA ASP A 172 11.85 -3.74 -27.35
C ASP A 172 11.73 -4.70 -26.15
N LEU A 173 11.62 -4.18 -24.92
CA LEU A 173 11.43 -5.02 -23.75
C LEU A 173 9.99 -5.53 -23.64
N ASP A 174 9.87 -6.83 -23.40
CA ASP A 174 8.59 -7.49 -23.12
C ASP A 174 8.21 -7.31 -21.64
N VAL A 175 7.57 -6.18 -21.35
CA VAL A 175 7.23 -5.76 -19.98
C VAL A 175 5.84 -5.10 -19.92
N PRO A 176 4.75 -5.87 -19.89
CA PRO A 176 3.43 -5.32 -19.54
C PRO A 176 3.40 -4.79 -18.10
N LEU A 177 2.83 -3.61 -17.94
CA LEU A 177 2.68 -2.89 -16.67
C LEU A 177 1.20 -2.68 -16.37
N ILE A 178 0.79 -2.96 -15.14
CA ILE A 178 -0.60 -2.76 -14.71
C ILE A 178 -0.60 -2.09 -13.33
N SER A 179 -1.27 -0.93 -13.21
CA SER A 179 -1.55 -0.35 -11.90
C SER A 179 -2.67 -1.14 -11.23
N THR A 180 -2.36 -1.77 -10.11
CA THR A 180 -3.27 -2.59 -9.32
C THR A 180 -3.61 -1.96 -7.98
N THR A 181 -3.30 -0.67 -7.81
CA THR A 181 -3.51 0.08 -6.55
C THR A 181 -4.93 -0.07 -6.02
N ASP A 182 -5.93 0.06 -6.88
CA ASP A 182 -7.34 -0.02 -6.49
C ASP A 182 -7.87 -1.46 -6.36
N GLY A 183 -7.09 -2.43 -6.80
CA GLY A 183 -7.47 -3.85 -6.76
C GLY A 183 -7.23 -4.53 -5.40
N TRP A 184 -6.41 -3.91 -4.54
CA TRP A 184 -5.93 -4.53 -3.31
C TRP A 184 -6.10 -3.61 -2.11
N ALA A 185 -6.73 -4.12 -1.05
CA ALA A 185 -6.66 -3.56 0.29
C ALA A 185 -5.45 -4.17 1.01
N GLN A 186 -4.56 -3.35 1.55
CA GLN A 186 -3.30 -3.80 2.15
C GLN A 186 -3.13 -3.23 3.56
N PHE A 187 -2.72 -4.10 4.47
CA PHE A 187 -2.57 -3.78 5.88
C PHE A 187 -1.18 -4.18 6.37
N ALA A 188 -0.49 -3.25 7.02
CA ALA A 188 0.72 -3.55 7.76
C ALA A 188 0.33 -4.05 9.16
N VAL A 189 0.88 -5.20 9.55
CA VAL A 189 0.72 -5.80 10.89
C VAL A 189 2.11 -5.86 11.50
N ALA A 190 2.37 -5.05 12.54
CA ALA A 190 3.71 -4.84 13.08
C ALA A 190 3.74 -4.98 14.60
N GLY A 191 4.82 -5.51 15.12
CA GLY A 191 5.05 -5.72 16.55
C GLY A 191 5.38 -7.17 16.91
N PRO A 192 5.81 -7.44 18.13
CA PRO A 192 6.25 -8.79 18.55
C PRO A 192 5.18 -9.86 18.36
N ASN A 193 3.88 -9.51 18.44
CA ASN A 193 2.76 -10.43 18.26
C ASN A 193 2.21 -10.47 16.82
N ALA A 194 2.82 -9.77 15.86
CA ALA A 194 2.32 -9.70 14.48
C ALA A 194 2.13 -11.10 13.85
N ARG A 195 3.11 -12.00 14.00
CA ARG A 195 3.01 -13.38 13.48
C ARG A 195 1.94 -14.19 14.19
N ASN A 196 1.81 -14.04 15.51
CA ASN A 196 0.80 -14.76 16.28
C ASN A 196 -0.61 -14.37 15.86
N LEU A 197 -0.84 -13.08 15.62
CA LEU A 197 -2.09 -12.58 15.06
C LEU A 197 -2.34 -13.17 13.67
N LEU A 198 -1.35 -13.11 12.76
CA LEU A 198 -1.52 -13.57 11.39
C LEU A 198 -1.74 -15.08 11.28
N ARG A 199 -1.19 -15.89 12.18
CA ARG A 199 -1.47 -17.35 12.26
C ARG A 199 -2.94 -17.68 12.49
N LYS A 200 -3.74 -16.75 12.99
CA LYS A 200 -5.19 -16.91 13.16
C LYS A 200 -5.99 -16.54 11.92
N VAL A 201 -5.38 -15.85 10.99
CA VAL A 201 -6.02 -15.27 9.81
C VAL A 201 -5.60 -15.98 8.53
N VAL A 202 -4.30 -16.30 8.42
CA VAL A 202 -3.74 -17.09 7.31
C VAL A 202 -4.16 -18.55 7.50
N ASP A 203 -4.61 -19.17 6.42
CA ASP A 203 -5.06 -20.56 6.45
C ASP A 203 -3.91 -21.52 6.79
N ALA A 204 -4.22 -22.59 7.48
CA ALA A 204 -3.24 -23.50 8.09
C ALA A 204 -2.31 -24.22 7.07
N ASP A 205 -2.70 -24.25 5.80
CA ASP A 205 -1.89 -24.82 4.72
C ASP A 205 -0.65 -23.97 4.38
N HIS A 206 -0.58 -22.73 4.90
CA HIS A 206 0.54 -21.83 4.69
C HIS A 206 1.39 -21.68 5.96
N ASP A 207 2.61 -22.21 5.91
CA ASP A 207 3.56 -22.00 7.01
C ASP A 207 4.19 -20.60 6.94
N ILE A 208 3.85 -19.75 7.91
CA ILE A 208 4.43 -18.43 8.10
C ILE A 208 5.44 -18.36 9.26
N SER A 209 6.05 -19.51 9.61
CA SER A 209 7.15 -19.58 10.57
C SER A 209 8.36 -18.73 10.12
N ASN A 210 9.32 -18.58 11.01
CA ASN A 210 10.53 -17.81 10.66
C ASN A 210 11.38 -18.54 9.60
N GLU A 211 11.33 -19.84 9.61
CA GLU A 211 12.06 -20.76 8.73
C GLU A 211 11.45 -20.78 7.33
N ALA A 212 10.13 -20.94 7.24
CA ALA A 212 9.41 -21.02 5.97
C ALA A 212 9.18 -19.65 5.32
N PHE A 213 8.95 -18.62 6.14
CA PHE A 213 8.68 -17.25 5.69
C PHE A 213 9.63 -16.25 6.37
N PRO A 214 10.94 -16.26 6.00
CA PRO A 214 11.95 -15.41 6.61
C PRO A 214 11.79 -13.93 6.23
N PHE A 215 12.53 -13.05 6.90
CA PHE A 215 12.55 -11.62 6.56
C PHE A 215 12.81 -11.39 5.06
N MET A 216 12.10 -10.47 4.46
CA MET A 216 12.05 -10.21 3.02
C MET A 216 11.48 -11.38 2.18
N ALA A 217 10.70 -12.27 2.76
CA ALA A 217 9.91 -13.24 2.00
C ALA A 217 8.61 -12.60 1.49
N CYS A 218 8.10 -13.13 0.38
CA CYS A 218 6.77 -12.83 -0.14
C CYS A 218 6.14 -14.07 -0.78
N GLY A 219 4.83 -14.09 -0.87
CA GLY A 219 4.10 -15.16 -1.52
C GLY A 219 2.61 -14.93 -1.58
N GLU A 220 1.95 -15.74 -2.37
CA GLU A 220 0.50 -15.87 -2.35
C GLU A 220 0.10 -16.84 -1.24
N VAL A 221 -0.93 -16.46 -0.50
CA VAL A 221 -1.51 -17.28 0.58
C VAL A 221 -3.03 -17.21 0.46
N THR A 222 -3.71 -18.03 1.23
CA THR A 222 -5.14 -17.88 1.47
C THR A 222 -5.39 -17.47 2.92
N VAL A 223 -6.49 -16.77 3.14
CA VAL A 223 -6.92 -16.29 4.46
C VAL A 223 -8.40 -16.57 4.67
N CYS A 224 -8.81 -16.70 5.93
CA CYS A 224 -10.22 -16.83 6.31
C CYS A 224 -10.99 -17.94 5.57
N GLY A 225 -10.36 -19.07 5.34
CA GLY A 225 -10.98 -20.22 4.70
C GLY A 225 -11.02 -20.15 3.16
N GLY A 226 -9.94 -19.64 2.53
CA GLY A 226 -9.75 -19.72 1.08
C GLY A 226 -9.80 -18.40 0.33
N THR A 227 -9.87 -17.25 1.01
CA THR A 227 -9.77 -15.94 0.33
C THR A 227 -8.33 -15.72 -0.13
N PRO A 228 -8.07 -15.50 -1.44
CA PRO A 228 -6.72 -15.22 -1.94
C PRO A 228 -6.14 -13.96 -1.32
N ALA A 229 -4.87 -14.01 -0.95
CA ALA A 229 -4.12 -12.90 -0.39
C ALA A 229 -2.66 -12.92 -0.85
N ARG A 230 -2.01 -11.78 -0.79
CA ARG A 230 -0.55 -11.64 -0.92
C ARG A 230 0.03 -11.32 0.45
N LEU A 231 1.09 -11.99 0.83
CA LEU A 231 1.78 -11.77 2.10
C LEU A 231 3.23 -11.37 1.83
N PHE A 232 3.68 -10.33 2.52
CA PHE A 232 5.04 -9.82 2.42
C PHE A 232 5.60 -9.67 3.84
N ARG A 233 6.76 -10.26 4.11
CA ARG A 233 7.45 -10.08 5.38
C ARG A 233 8.45 -8.94 5.30
N ILE A 234 7.92 -7.74 5.38
CA ILE A 234 8.66 -6.48 5.32
C ILE A 234 8.31 -5.62 6.52
N SER A 235 9.19 -4.68 6.87
CA SER A 235 9.00 -3.81 8.02
C SER A 235 9.41 -2.38 7.68
N PHE A 236 8.50 -1.45 7.89
CA PHE A 236 8.78 -0.02 7.83
C PHE A 236 9.28 0.51 9.18
N SER A 237 8.68 0.03 10.27
CA SER A 237 8.94 0.52 11.64
C SER A 237 10.15 -0.12 12.33
N GLY A 238 10.75 -1.15 11.72
CA GLY A 238 11.82 -1.94 12.33
C GLY A 238 11.35 -3.08 13.23
N GLU A 239 10.04 -3.20 13.46
CA GLU A 239 9.42 -4.30 14.21
C GLU A 239 9.37 -5.59 13.39
N LEU A 240 9.07 -6.73 14.03
CA LEU A 240 8.57 -7.90 13.32
C LEU A 240 7.27 -7.49 12.62
N ALA A 241 7.29 -7.43 11.30
CA ALA A 241 6.15 -6.91 10.56
C ALA A 241 5.89 -7.71 9.29
N TYR A 242 4.65 -7.60 8.86
CA TYR A 242 4.14 -8.15 7.61
C TYR A 242 3.22 -7.13 6.95
N GLU A 243 3.13 -7.18 5.64
CA GLU A 243 2.03 -6.57 4.91
C GLU A 243 1.19 -7.66 4.27
N ILE A 244 -0.12 -7.61 4.51
CA ILE A 244 -1.09 -8.54 3.96
C ILE A 244 -2.05 -7.79 3.05
N ALA A 245 -2.19 -8.25 1.81
CA ALA A 245 -3.07 -7.65 0.82
C ALA A 245 -4.16 -8.66 0.41
N VAL A 246 -5.40 -8.20 0.46
CA VAL A 246 -6.58 -8.94 -0.03
C VAL A 246 -7.27 -8.18 -1.16
N PRO A 247 -8.06 -8.82 -2.03
CA PRO A 247 -8.87 -8.09 -3.01
C PRO A 247 -9.65 -6.96 -2.35
N ALA A 248 -9.65 -5.77 -2.97
CA ALA A 248 -10.15 -4.53 -2.37
C ALA A 248 -11.56 -4.65 -1.77
N ARG A 249 -12.44 -5.43 -2.41
CA ARG A 249 -13.82 -5.68 -1.92
C ARG A 249 -13.90 -6.25 -0.51
N TYR A 250 -12.83 -6.88 -0.02
CA TYR A 250 -12.77 -7.48 1.31
C TYR A 250 -12.12 -6.56 2.36
N GLY A 251 -11.61 -5.38 1.96
CA GLY A 251 -10.79 -4.54 2.84
C GLY A 251 -11.48 -4.12 4.14
N ASN A 252 -12.77 -3.76 4.09
CA ASN A 252 -13.49 -3.40 5.31
C ASN A 252 -13.65 -4.59 6.26
N ALA A 253 -14.02 -5.75 5.73
CA ALA A 253 -14.13 -6.99 6.51
C ALA A 253 -12.76 -7.43 7.06
N MET A 254 -11.70 -7.33 6.25
CA MET A 254 -10.35 -7.75 6.64
C MET A 254 -9.81 -6.91 7.80
N MET A 255 -10.05 -5.61 7.82
CA MET A 255 -9.66 -4.78 8.97
C MET A 255 -10.35 -5.25 10.26
N GLY A 256 -11.65 -5.56 10.19
CA GLY A 256 -12.40 -6.12 11.31
C GLY A 256 -11.84 -7.48 11.76
N VAL A 257 -11.52 -8.37 10.84
CA VAL A 257 -10.92 -9.68 11.12
C VAL A 257 -9.56 -9.55 11.80
N LEU A 258 -8.68 -8.67 11.30
CA LEU A 258 -7.37 -8.43 11.89
C LEU A 258 -7.50 -7.90 13.33
N MET A 259 -8.38 -6.94 13.57
CA MET A 259 -8.63 -6.40 14.90
C MET A 259 -9.22 -7.45 15.85
N GLN A 260 -10.15 -8.27 15.38
CA GLN A 260 -10.72 -9.36 16.17
C GLN A 260 -9.66 -10.42 16.51
N ALA A 261 -8.84 -10.83 15.54
CA ALA A 261 -7.75 -11.79 15.74
C ALA A 261 -6.68 -11.26 16.70
N GLY A 262 -6.48 -9.93 16.70
CA GLY A 262 -5.53 -9.24 17.55
C GLY A 262 -6.06 -8.88 18.95
N ALA A 263 -7.34 -9.12 19.26
CA ALA A 263 -7.96 -8.68 20.50
C ALA A 263 -7.26 -9.22 21.77
N GLU A 264 -6.81 -10.50 21.76
CA GLU A 264 -6.08 -11.10 22.89
C GLU A 264 -4.67 -10.51 23.08
N TYR A 265 -4.17 -9.76 22.09
CA TYR A 265 -2.87 -9.10 22.10
C TYR A 265 -3.02 -7.59 22.30
N ASP A 266 -4.20 -7.08 22.65
CA ASP A 266 -4.50 -5.65 22.76
C ASP A 266 -4.08 -4.89 21.49
N ALA A 267 -4.36 -5.45 20.31
CA ALA A 267 -4.00 -4.85 19.03
C ALA A 267 -4.56 -3.41 18.92
N THR A 268 -3.74 -2.52 18.37
CA THR A 268 -4.15 -1.14 18.08
C THR A 268 -4.22 -0.90 16.58
N PRO A 269 -5.23 -0.17 16.09
CA PRO A 269 -5.25 0.28 14.71
C PRO A 269 -4.31 1.47 14.50
#